data_5f3fc4a37b7096ddd7d0bc83d17ec416
#
_entry.id   5f3fc4a37b7096ddd7d0bc83d17ec416
#
_cell.length_a   1.000
_cell.length_b   1.000
_cell.length_c   1.000
_cell.angle_alpha   90.00
_cell.angle_beta   90.00
_cell.angle_gamma   90.00
#
_symmetry.space_group_name_H-M   'P 1'
#
loop_
_entity.id
_entity.type
_entity.pdbx_description
1 polymer ?
#
loop_
_entity_poly.entity_id
_entity_poly.type
_entity_poly.pdbx_seq_one_letter_code
_entity_poly.pdbx_strand_id
1 'polypeptide(L)'
;MGAKSCIQKTLDGTIILDIDLQPASSRQGIVGFNEWRGKLQVAVKAEAQQGKANHAVCNVLGKIFSSPVSIISGQTSRSKKVSITGLNSEEIISILEGSFES
;
A
#
# COMPACT_ATOMS: atom_id res chain seq x y z
N MET A 1 -13.54 6.60 -8.97
CA MET A 1 -13.29 5.34 -9.30
C MET A 1 -12.02 4.87 -8.81
N GLY A 2 -11.07 4.90 -9.41
CA GLY A 2 -9.72 4.64 -9.12
C GLY A 2 -9.40 3.71 -7.96
N ALA A 3 -9.10 4.27 -6.83
CA ALA A 3 -8.49 3.55 -5.71
C ALA A 3 -9.32 2.40 -5.14
N LYS A 4 -10.63 2.38 -5.38
CA LYS A 4 -11.46 1.29 -4.87
C LYS A 4 -11.05 -0.08 -5.38
N SER A 5 -10.54 -0.16 -6.61
CA SER A 5 -10.21 -1.46 -7.20
C SER A 5 -8.99 -2.12 -6.57
N CYS A 6 -8.18 -1.40 -5.80
CA CYS A 6 -7.05 -2.00 -5.09
C CYS A 6 -7.42 -2.46 -3.67
N ILE A 7 -8.67 -2.28 -3.24
CA ILE A 7 -9.11 -2.55 -1.87
C ILE A 7 -9.98 -3.80 -1.85
N GLN A 8 -9.62 -4.76 -0.99
CA GLN A 8 -10.40 -5.95 -0.74
C GLN A 8 -10.70 -6.03 0.75
N LYS A 9 -11.89 -6.50 1.09
CA LYS A 9 -12.29 -6.64 2.49
C LYS A 9 -12.48 -8.11 2.80
N THR A 10 -11.84 -8.58 3.85
CA THR A 10 -11.97 -9.97 4.28
C THR A 10 -13.20 -10.12 5.19
N LEU A 11 -13.55 -11.39 5.48
CA LEU A 11 -14.72 -11.68 6.31
C LEU A 11 -14.56 -11.15 7.74
N ASP A 12 -13.35 -11.05 8.24
CA ASP A 12 -13.10 -10.56 9.60
C ASP A 12 -12.95 -9.04 9.65
N GLY A 13 -13.15 -8.36 8.53
CA GLY A 13 -13.07 -6.90 8.48
C GLY A 13 -11.70 -6.33 8.18
N THR A 14 -10.68 -7.17 8.00
CA THR A 14 -9.35 -6.70 7.62
C THR A 14 -9.39 -6.21 6.18
N ILE A 15 -8.71 -5.09 5.91
CA ILE A 15 -8.60 -4.56 4.57
C ILE A 15 -7.31 -5.03 3.94
N ILE A 16 -7.38 -5.45 2.68
CA ILE A 16 -6.20 -5.86 1.91
C ILE A 16 -6.06 -4.90 0.75
N LEU A 17 -4.85 -4.35 0.60
CA LEU A 17 -4.52 -3.47 -0.52
C LEU A 17 -3.59 -4.19 -1.48
N ASP A 18 -3.90 -4.07 -2.77
CA ASP A 18 -2.99 -4.49 -3.84
C ASP A 18 -2.09 -3.30 -4.18
N ILE A 19 -0.80 -3.51 -4.07
CA ILE A 19 0.19 -2.44 -4.34
C ILE A 19 1.25 -2.91 -5.32
N ASP A 20 1.82 -1.95 -6.04
CA ASP A 20 3.07 -2.12 -6.79
C ASP A 20 4.14 -1.32 -6.08
N LEU A 21 5.23 -1.97 -5.71
CA LEU A 21 6.32 -1.35 -4.98
C LEU A 21 7.42 -0.90 -5.93
N GLN A 22 7.89 0.33 -5.75
CA GLN A 22 9.04 0.87 -6.47
C GLN A 22 10.19 1.06 -5.47
N PRO A 23 11.10 0.08 -5.36
CA PRO A 23 12.21 0.22 -4.43
C PRO A 23 13.32 1.08 -5.01
N ALA A 24 14.28 1.44 -4.18
CA ALA A 24 15.44 2.27 -4.57
C ALA A 24 15.02 3.55 -5.28
N SER A 25 13.94 4.16 -4.81
CA SER A 25 13.39 5.38 -5.40
C SER A 25 14.01 6.60 -4.74
N SER A 26 13.99 7.73 -5.47
CA SER A 26 14.46 8.99 -4.92
C SER A 26 13.45 9.61 -3.94
N ARG A 27 12.21 9.10 -3.92
CA ARG A 27 11.17 9.61 -3.02
C ARG A 27 10.47 8.45 -2.35
N GLN A 28 9.67 8.76 -1.34
CA GLN A 28 9.02 7.74 -0.53
C GLN A 28 7.59 8.14 -0.25
N GLY A 29 6.67 7.18 -0.43
CA GLY A 29 5.25 7.40 -0.19
C GLY A 29 4.41 6.88 -1.33
N ILE A 30 3.12 7.25 -1.32
CA ILE A 30 2.20 6.88 -2.40
C ILE A 30 2.46 7.80 -3.58
N VAL A 31 2.76 7.22 -4.74
CA VAL A 31 3.09 7.99 -5.93
C VAL A 31 1.99 7.99 -6.98
N GLY A 32 1.00 7.12 -6.84
CA GLY A 32 -0.10 7.11 -7.79
C GLY A 32 -0.92 5.84 -7.68
N PHE A 33 -1.83 5.69 -8.63
CA PHE A 33 -2.68 4.52 -8.72
C PHE A 33 -2.73 4.08 -10.19
N ASN A 34 -2.47 2.79 -10.42
CA ASN A 34 -2.53 2.22 -11.76
C ASN A 34 -3.90 1.59 -11.98
N GLU A 35 -4.76 2.27 -12.73
CA GLU A 35 -6.12 1.82 -12.95
C GLU A 35 -6.18 0.51 -13.75
N TRP A 36 -5.25 0.32 -14.68
CA TRP A 36 -5.20 -0.89 -15.49
C TRP A 36 -4.92 -2.12 -14.65
N ARG A 37 -4.03 -1.99 -13.68
CA ARG A 37 -3.64 -3.12 -12.85
C ARG A 37 -4.45 -3.20 -11.56
N GLY A 38 -5.19 -2.15 -11.23
CA GLY A 38 -5.90 -2.08 -9.95
C GLY A 38 -4.96 -2.08 -8.77
N LYS A 39 -3.81 -1.39 -8.88
CA LYS A 39 -2.78 -1.41 -7.85
C LYS A 39 -2.36 -0.01 -7.46
N LEU A 40 -2.18 0.18 -6.17
CA LEU A 40 -1.65 1.42 -5.61
C LEU A 40 -0.13 1.42 -5.78
N GLN A 41 0.42 2.49 -6.34
CA GLN A 41 1.86 2.60 -6.54
C GLN A 41 2.51 3.26 -5.34
N VAL A 42 3.45 2.56 -4.72
CA VAL A 42 4.15 3.01 -3.52
C VAL A 42 5.64 2.98 -3.79
N ALA A 43 6.32 4.08 -3.52
CA ALA A 43 7.76 4.17 -3.67
C ALA A 43 8.43 4.15 -2.30
N VAL A 44 9.57 3.49 -2.21
CA VAL A 44 10.41 3.52 -1.02
C VAL A 44 11.86 3.73 -1.43
N LYS A 45 12.62 4.39 -0.58
CA LYS A 45 14.03 4.62 -0.83
C LYS A 45 14.87 3.37 -0.60
N ALA A 46 14.41 2.47 0.24
CA ALA A 46 15.12 1.23 0.55
C ALA A 46 15.22 0.32 -0.68
N GLU A 47 16.31 -0.42 -0.77
CA GLU A 47 16.52 -1.37 -1.85
C GLU A 47 15.76 -2.65 -1.61
N ALA A 48 15.47 -3.39 -2.71
CA ALA A 48 14.72 -4.64 -2.65
C ALA A 48 15.64 -5.81 -2.27
N GLN A 49 16.34 -5.67 -1.15
CA GLN A 49 17.27 -6.68 -0.66
C GLN A 49 17.03 -6.95 0.81
N GLN A 50 17.09 -8.22 1.20
CA GLN A 50 17.04 -8.62 2.59
C GLN A 50 15.82 -8.09 3.34
N GLY A 51 14.70 -7.96 2.65
CA GLY A 51 13.47 -7.48 3.26
C GLY A 51 13.43 -6.00 3.56
N LYS A 52 14.44 -5.23 3.14
CA LYS A 52 14.48 -3.80 3.45
C LYS A 52 13.33 -3.02 2.84
N ALA A 53 13.02 -3.29 1.57
CA ALA A 53 11.91 -2.60 0.91
C ALA A 53 10.56 -3.02 1.51
N ASN A 54 10.41 -4.29 1.87
CA ASN A 54 9.19 -4.77 2.51
C ASN A 54 8.97 -4.07 3.85
N HIS A 55 10.02 -3.99 4.66
CA HIS A 55 9.95 -3.30 5.95
C HIS A 55 9.62 -1.81 5.76
N ALA A 56 10.26 -1.19 4.77
CA ALA A 56 10.05 0.23 4.48
C ALA A 56 8.62 0.51 4.05
N VAL A 57 8.03 -0.33 3.19
CA VAL A 57 6.67 -0.10 2.73
C VAL A 57 5.66 -0.25 3.87
N CYS A 58 5.87 -1.19 4.78
CA CYS A 58 5.02 -1.34 5.95
C CYS A 58 5.10 -0.11 6.86
N ASN A 59 6.29 0.45 7.03
CA ASN A 59 6.46 1.67 7.82
C ASN A 59 5.79 2.87 7.15
N VAL A 60 5.98 3.03 5.85
CA VAL A 60 5.39 4.15 5.11
C VAL A 60 3.88 4.10 5.18
N LEU A 61 3.30 2.96 4.84
CA LEU A 61 1.85 2.82 4.83
C LEU A 61 1.28 2.86 6.24
N GLY A 62 1.99 2.32 7.21
CA GLY A 62 1.57 2.39 8.61
C GLY A 62 1.44 3.82 9.09
N LYS A 63 2.35 4.69 8.68
CA LYS A 63 2.28 6.11 9.03
C LYS A 63 1.15 6.82 8.30
N ILE A 64 0.97 6.51 7.02
CA ILE A 64 -0.08 7.14 6.21
C ILE A 64 -1.46 6.81 6.77
N PHE A 65 -1.68 5.54 7.12
CA PHE A 65 -2.98 5.09 7.60
C PHE A 65 -3.10 5.14 9.13
N SER A 66 -2.02 5.44 9.84
CA SER A 66 -1.98 5.43 11.31
C SER A 66 -2.50 4.10 11.86
N SER A 67 -2.12 3.01 11.23
CA SER A 67 -2.60 1.66 11.57
C SER A 67 -1.54 0.64 11.24
N PRO A 68 -1.55 -0.52 11.91
CA PRO A 68 -0.59 -1.58 11.59
C PRO A 68 -0.79 -2.10 10.17
N VAL A 69 0.30 -2.28 9.44
CA VAL A 69 0.30 -2.78 8.08
C VAL A 69 1.27 -3.95 7.98
N SER A 70 0.84 -5.03 7.36
CA SER A 70 1.67 -6.22 7.17
C SER A 70 1.57 -6.71 5.73
N ILE A 71 2.68 -7.25 5.21
CA ILE A 71 2.67 -7.86 3.88
C ILE A 71 2.19 -9.30 4.02
N ILE A 72 1.16 -9.65 3.27
CA ILE A 72 0.58 -10.99 3.32
C ILE A 72 0.86 -11.82 2.07
N SER A 73 1.32 -11.19 0.99
CA SER A 73 1.62 -11.89 -0.25
C SER A 73 2.59 -11.08 -1.10
N GLY A 74 3.36 -11.76 -1.93
CA GLY A 74 4.26 -11.12 -2.87
C GLY A 74 5.56 -10.62 -2.24
N GLN A 75 6.10 -11.32 -1.27
CA GLN A 75 7.27 -10.85 -0.53
C GLN A 75 8.51 -10.69 -1.40
N THR A 76 8.63 -11.45 -2.48
CA THR A 76 9.76 -11.34 -3.39
C THR A 76 9.37 -10.70 -4.72
N SER A 77 8.19 -10.12 -4.80
CA SER A 77 7.65 -9.51 -6.01
C SER A 77 7.45 -8.01 -5.80
N ARG A 78 7.40 -7.24 -6.88
CA ARG A 78 7.00 -5.84 -6.81
C ARG A 78 5.50 -5.71 -6.58
N SER A 79 4.71 -6.67 -7.04
CA SER A 79 3.27 -6.72 -6.78
C SER A 79 3.05 -7.39 -5.44
N LYS A 80 2.49 -6.66 -4.49
CA LYS A 80 2.33 -7.15 -3.12
C LYS A 80 0.91 -6.93 -2.65
N LYS A 81 0.51 -7.75 -1.67
CA LYS A 81 -0.74 -7.51 -0.94
C LYS A 81 -0.38 -7.20 0.50
N VAL A 82 -0.95 -6.13 1.01
CA VAL A 82 -0.74 -5.73 2.40
C VAL A 82 -2.08 -5.74 3.13
N SER A 83 -2.05 -6.06 4.42
CA SER A 83 -3.24 -6.04 5.27
C SER A 83 -3.17 -4.84 6.20
N ILE A 84 -4.33 -4.21 6.41
CA ILE A 84 -4.47 -3.07 7.32
C ILE A 84 -5.59 -3.40 8.29
N THR A 85 -5.31 -3.29 9.59
CA THR A 85 -6.31 -3.55 10.62
C THR A 85 -6.70 -2.24 11.29
N GLY A 86 -7.94 -2.18 11.78
CA GLY A 86 -8.40 -1.02 12.52
C GLY A 86 -9.05 0.08 11.70
N LEU A 87 -9.11 -0.09 10.38
CA LEU A 87 -9.78 0.88 9.48
C LEU A 87 -10.78 0.16 8.62
N ASN A 88 -11.84 0.87 8.20
CA ASN A 88 -12.75 0.35 7.19
C ASN A 88 -12.38 0.87 5.82
N SER A 89 -13.03 0.35 4.77
CA SER A 89 -12.68 0.72 3.40
C SER A 89 -12.94 2.21 3.10
N GLU A 90 -13.97 2.79 3.70
CA GLU A 90 -14.26 4.21 3.50
C GLU A 90 -13.16 5.10 4.07
N GLU A 91 -12.65 4.75 5.24
CA GLU A 91 -11.54 5.49 5.84
C GLU A 91 -10.29 5.41 4.99
N ILE A 92 -10.00 4.24 4.46
CA ILE A 92 -8.84 4.04 3.60
C ILE A 92 -8.98 4.83 2.30
N ILE A 93 -10.17 4.79 1.67
CA ILE A 93 -10.42 5.55 0.45
C ILE A 93 -10.24 7.04 0.71
N SER A 94 -10.75 7.54 1.83
CA SER A 94 -10.63 8.95 2.18
C SER A 94 -9.16 9.37 2.31
N ILE A 95 -8.36 8.54 2.98
CA ILE A 95 -6.93 8.82 3.14
C ILE A 95 -6.21 8.81 1.80
N LEU A 96 -6.52 7.84 0.94
CA LEU A 96 -5.91 7.74 -0.38
C LEU A 96 -6.27 8.93 -1.25
N GLU A 97 -7.53 9.35 -1.24
CA GLU A 97 -7.94 10.51 -2.02
C GLU A 97 -7.22 11.78 -1.58
N GLY A 98 -7.04 11.94 -0.28
CA GLY A 98 -6.26 13.06 0.23
C GLY A 98 -4.82 13.02 -0.23
N SER A 99 -4.23 11.82 -0.32
CA SER A 99 -2.86 11.65 -0.80
C SER A 99 -2.71 12.02 -2.27
N PHE A 100 -3.72 11.72 -3.08
CA PHE A 100 -3.67 12.01 -4.51
C PHE A 100 -3.89 13.50 -4.81
N GLU A 101 -4.57 14.20 -3.92
CA GLU A 101 -4.89 15.62 -4.14
C GLU A 101 -3.77 16.56 -3.73
N SER A 102 -2.80 16.07 -2.98
CA SER A 102 -1.73 16.93 -2.45
C SER A 102 -0.60 17.20 -3.44
#